data_0bd366e3b70583a64939cc41d8539f32
#
_entry.id   0bd366e3b70583a64939cc41d8539f32
#
_cell.length_a   1.000
_cell.length_b   1.000
_cell.length_c   1.000
_cell.angle_alpha   90.00
_cell.angle_beta   90.00
_cell.angle_gamma   90.00
#
_symmetry.space_group_name_H-M   'P 1'
#
loop_
_entity.id
_entity.type
_entity.pdbx_description
1 polymer ?
#
loop_
_entity_poly.entity_id
_entity_poly.type
_entity_poly.pdbx_seq_one_letter_code
_entity_poly.pdbx_strand_id
1 'polypeptide(L)'
;WAYGHTDYTYSRISRRQSATRSVILPALRRQVPEVAIVLDTSGSMDDGLLAQAVAEIDGVLKSQGVADNRVTTLAVDCAVHDIRRVTRASDVPMGGGGGTDMGVGIDAALALMPRPQLIIVLTDGETPWPSSPPAIPVVAAIVGRQSGEKVVTPRWLLVVECV
;
A
#
# COMPACT_ATOMS: atom_id res chain seq x y z
N TRP A 1 -1.96 -13.26 -2.07
CA TRP A 1 -1.04 -13.67 -3.15
C TRP A 1 -1.33 -12.83 -4.39
N ALA A 2 -0.81 -11.61 -4.43
CA ALA A 2 -0.85 -10.79 -5.63
C ALA A 2 0.27 -11.24 -6.58
N TYR A 3 0.14 -12.41 -7.15
CA TYR A 3 0.93 -12.76 -8.33
C TYR A 3 0.47 -11.84 -9.46
N GLY A 4 1.31 -10.89 -9.85
CA GLY A 4 1.06 -10.04 -10.98
C GLY A 4 0.70 -10.89 -12.19
N HIS A 5 -0.55 -10.82 -12.62
CA HIS A 5 -1.00 -11.46 -13.84
C HIS A 5 -0.11 -10.98 -14.98
N THR A 6 0.66 -11.90 -15.53
CA THR A 6 1.41 -11.64 -16.75
C THR A 6 0.42 -11.70 -17.89
N ASP A 7 0.15 -10.56 -18.52
CA ASP A 7 -0.77 -10.47 -19.64
C ASP A 7 -0.01 -10.34 -20.96
N TYR A 8 -0.65 -10.76 -22.05
CA TYR A 8 -0.11 -10.62 -23.38
C TYR A 8 -0.56 -9.28 -23.97
N THR A 9 0.38 -8.56 -24.56
CA THR A 9 0.06 -7.30 -25.25
C THR A 9 0.63 -7.28 -26.67
N TYR A 10 -0.15 -6.75 -27.60
CA TYR A 10 0.27 -6.48 -28.97
C TYR A 10 0.71 -5.02 -29.17
N SER A 11 0.60 -4.17 -28.15
CA SER A 11 1.04 -2.78 -28.21
C SER A 11 2.56 -2.61 -28.22
N ARG A 12 3.30 -3.68 -27.92
CA ARG A 12 4.76 -3.75 -27.97
C ARG A 12 5.19 -4.99 -28.73
N ILE A 13 6.21 -4.85 -29.58
CA ILE A 13 6.81 -5.96 -30.30
C ILE A 13 7.53 -6.88 -29.31
N SER A 14 7.26 -8.19 -29.39
CA SER A 14 7.97 -9.19 -28.59
C SER A 14 9.47 -9.18 -28.91
N ARG A 15 10.30 -9.38 -27.90
CA ARG A 15 11.76 -9.54 -28.10
C ARG A 15 12.11 -10.75 -28.99
N ARG A 16 11.19 -11.71 -29.13
CA ARG A 16 11.35 -12.90 -29.97
C ARG A 16 10.82 -12.70 -31.39
N GLN A 17 10.32 -11.51 -31.74
CA GLN A 17 9.72 -11.22 -33.06
C GLN A 17 10.72 -11.45 -34.21
N SER A 18 12.02 -11.22 -33.97
CA SER A 18 13.06 -11.43 -34.98
C SER A 18 13.18 -12.90 -35.46
N ALA A 19 12.77 -13.85 -34.63
CA ALA A 19 12.80 -15.28 -34.97
C ALA A 19 11.65 -15.73 -35.89
N THR A 20 10.60 -14.92 -36.03
CA THR A 20 9.39 -15.29 -36.79
C THR A 20 8.87 -14.07 -37.56
N ARG A 21 8.97 -14.10 -38.89
CA ARG A 21 8.54 -12.97 -39.76
C ARG A 21 7.08 -13.02 -40.17
N SER A 22 6.45 -14.18 -40.12
CA SER A 22 5.08 -14.41 -40.63
C SER A 22 3.98 -14.24 -39.57
N VAL A 23 4.33 -14.15 -38.29
CA VAL A 23 3.38 -14.06 -37.18
C VAL A 23 3.81 -12.96 -36.24
N ILE A 24 2.87 -12.11 -35.81
CA ILE A 24 3.11 -11.10 -34.77
C ILE A 24 3.03 -11.80 -33.42
N LEU A 25 4.15 -11.83 -32.69
CA LEU A 25 4.23 -12.41 -31.36
C LEU A 25 3.87 -11.37 -30.30
N PRO A 26 2.94 -11.68 -29.37
CA PRO A 26 2.64 -10.78 -28.27
C PRO A 26 3.84 -10.64 -27.33
N ALA A 27 3.99 -9.46 -26.76
CA ALA A 27 4.93 -9.23 -25.66
C ALA A 27 4.27 -9.56 -24.33
N LEU A 28 5.04 -10.04 -23.36
CA LEU A 28 4.60 -10.19 -21.98
C LEU A 28 4.64 -8.84 -21.29
N ARG A 29 3.53 -8.45 -20.68
CA ARG A 29 3.42 -7.29 -19.79
C ARG A 29 3.14 -7.77 -18.39
N ARG A 30 4.06 -7.50 -17.47
CA ARG A 30 3.80 -7.69 -16.05
C ARG A 30 2.98 -6.50 -15.58
N GLN A 31 1.76 -6.75 -15.14
CA GLN A 31 0.97 -5.72 -14.49
C GLN A 31 1.55 -5.51 -13.08
N VAL A 32 1.99 -4.29 -12.80
CA VAL A 32 2.38 -3.89 -11.45
C VAL A 32 1.10 -3.47 -10.74
N PRO A 33 0.76 -4.03 -9.58
CA PRO A 33 -0.46 -3.68 -8.87
C PRO A 33 -0.44 -2.22 -8.40
N GLU A 34 -1.59 -1.56 -8.42
CA GLU A 34 -1.79 -0.29 -7.73
C GLU A 34 -1.91 -0.58 -6.22
N VAL A 35 -1.09 0.06 -5.41
CA VAL A 35 -1.07 -0.12 -3.95
C VAL A 35 -1.42 1.20 -3.29
N ALA A 36 -2.33 1.16 -2.33
CA ALA A 36 -2.60 2.28 -1.43
C ALA A 36 -1.94 1.99 -0.07
N ILE A 37 -1.26 2.97 0.48
CA ILE A 37 -0.69 2.91 1.83
C ILE A 37 -1.38 3.97 2.67
N VAL A 38 -2.09 3.53 3.70
CA VAL A 38 -2.70 4.37 4.72
C VAL A 38 -1.71 4.49 5.87
N LEU A 39 -1.19 5.68 6.09
CA LEU A 39 -0.26 5.98 7.17
C LEU A 39 -1.04 6.62 8.31
N ASP A 40 -1.01 5.99 9.46
CA ASP A 40 -1.50 6.55 10.70
C ASP A 40 -0.59 7.68 11.15
N THR A 41 -1.18 8.86 11.31
CA THR A 41 -0.50 10.07 11.80
C THR A 41 -1.13 10.58 13.08
N SER A 42 -1.79 9.72 13.83
CA SER A 42 -2.39 10.03 15.13
C SER A 42 -1.34 10.39 16.19
N GLY A 43 -1.80 10.95 17.29
CA GLY A 43 -0.91 11.41 18.35
C GLY A 43 -0.13 10.33 19.08
N SER A 44 -0.50 9.05 18.94
CA SER A 44 0.26 7.89 19.43
C SER A 44 1.46 7.54 18.55
N MET A 45 1.45 7.95 17.29
CA MET A 45 2.53 7.76 16.32
C MET A 45 3.58 8.86 16.49
N ASP A 46 4.58 8.61 17.32
CA ASP A 46 5.71 9.54 17.50
C ASP A 46 6.64 9.60 16.27
N ASP A 47 7.59 10.54 16.27
CA ASP A 47 8.53 10.72 15.15
C ASP A 47 9.35 9.45 14.85
N GLY A 48 9.63 8.62 15.85
CA GLY A 48 10.36 7.37 15.69
C GLY A 48 9.53 6.32 14.96
N LEU A 49 8.26 6.17 15.33
CA LEU A 49 7.31 5.27 14.69
C LEU A 49 6.99 5.69 13.25
N LEU A 50 6.83 7.00 13.03
CA LEU A 50 6.65 7.55 11.70
C LEU A 50 7.88 7.28 10.82
N ALA A 51 9.09 7.43 11.35
CA ALA A 51 10.31 7.11 10.62
C ALA A 51 10.40 5.61 10.27
N GLN A 52 10.00 4.72 11.17
CA GLN A 52 9.91 3.29 10.92
C GLN A 52 8.87 2.99 9.82
N ALA A 53 7.67 3.56 9.92
CA ALA A 53 6.63 3.40 8.92
C ALA A 53 7.09 3.88 7.52
N VAL A 54 7.80 5.00 7.45
CA VAL A 54 8.38 5.51 6.19
C VAL A 54 9.45 4.56 5.64
N ALA A 55 10.25 3.91 6.49
CA ALA A 55 11.22 2.91 6.05
C ALA A 55 10.53 1.67 5.45
N GLU A 56 9.40 1.23 6.01
CA GLU A 56 8.58 0.16 5.44
C GLU A 56 8.01 0.56 4.07
N ILE A 57 7.52 1.79 3.92
CA ILE A 57 7.08 2.33 2.62
C ILE A 57 8.22 2.28 1.61
N ASP A 58 9.44 2.68 1.99
CA ASP A 58 10.61 2.63 1.11
C ASP A 58 10.92 1.18 0.67
N GLY A 59 10.78 0.22 1.58
CA GLY A 59 10.87 -1.21 1.28
C GLY A 59 9.84 -1.66 0.23
N VAL A 60 8.58 -1.28 0.39
CA VAL A 60 7.51 -1.56 -0.57
C VAL A 60 7.82 -0.92 -1.92
N LEU A 61 8.21 0.36 -1.94
CA LEU A 61 8.55 1.09 -3.15
C LEU A 61 9.70 0.41 -3.92
N LYS A 62 10.75 0.00 -3.24
CA LYS A 62 11.89 -0.72 -3.83
C LYS A 62 11.49 -2.09 -4.39
N SER A 63 10.65 -2.82 -3.67
CA SER A 63 10.20 -4.17 -4.09
C SER A 63 9.34 -4.15 -5.35
N GLN A 64 8.56 -3.08 -5.55
CA GLN A 64 7.66 -2.93 -6.70
C GLN A 64 8.38 -2.48 -7.98
N GLY A 65 9.66 -2.09 -7.91
CA GLY A 65 10.41 -1.60 -9.07
C GLY A 65 9.83 -0.29 -9.61
N VAL A 66 9.88 0.73 -8.82
CA VAL A 66 9.14 2.02 -8.83
C VAL A 66 9.28 2.90 -10.08
N ALA A 67 9.41 2.34 -11.26
CA ALA A 67 9.41 3.14 -12.49
C ALA A 67 8.05 3.82 -12.81
N ASP A 68 6.93 3.40 -12.18
CA ASP A 68 5.58 3.72 -12.67
C ASP A 68 4.63 4.44 -11.67
N ASN A 69 5.10 5.00 -10.54
CA ASN A 69 4.25 5.75 -9.58
C ASN A 69 2.93 5.03 -9.19
N ARG A 70 3.00 3.75 -8.83
CA ARG A 70 1.80 2.96 -8.54
C ARG A 70 1.47 2.83 -7.06
N VAL A 71 2.14 3.59 -6.23
CA VAL A 71 1.87 3.65 -4.80
C VAL A 71 1.29 5.01 -4.47
N THR A 72 0.12 5.00 -3.83
CA THR A 72 -0.54 6.20 -3.31
C THR A 72 -0.51 6.13 -1.79
N THR A 73 0.02 7.14 -1.13
CA THR A 73 -0.01 7.27 0.33
C THR A 73 -1.11 8.22 0.76
N LEU A 74 -1.76 7.88 1.86
CA LEU A 74 -2.77 8.67 2.53
C LEU A 74 -2.32 8.88 3.97
N ALA A 75 -2.12 10.13 4.39
CA ALA A 75 -1.89 10.47 5.79
C ALA A 75 -3.25 10.65 6.48
N VAL A 76 -3.50 9.89 7.53
CA VAL A 76 -4.82 9.77 8.16
C VAL A 76 -4.67 9.76 9.68
N ASP A 77 -5.54 10.53 10.35
CA ASP A 77 -5.84 10.37 11.77
C ASP A 77 -7.35 10.11 11.94
N CYS A 78 -8.14 11.04 12.51
CA CYS A 78 -9.63 10.96 12.41
C CYS A 78 -10.15 11.45 11.05
N ALA A 79 -9.29 12.02 10.18
CA ALA A 79 -9.61 12.51 8.87
C ALA A 79 -8.44 12.23 7.90
N VAL A 80 -8.71 12.30 6.61
CA VAL A 80 -7.66 12.24 5.60
C VAL A 80 -7.05 13.62 5.43
N HIS A 81 -5.76 13.77 5.72
CA HIS A 81 -5.04 15.03 5.64
C HIS A 81 -4.39 15.26 4.29
N ASP A 82 -3.80 14.22 3.72
CA ASP A 82 -3.13 14.33 2.43
C ASP A 82 -3.23 13.01 1.66
N ILE A 83 -3.37 13.11 0.35
CA ILE A 83 -3.36 11.97 -0.58
C ILE A 83 -2.33 12.27 -1.64
N ARG A 84 -1.29 11.44 -1.73
CA ARG A 84 -0.18 11.70 -2.66
C ARG A 84 0.30 10.42 -3.34
N ARG A 85 0.54 10.50 -4.64
CA ARG A 85 1.31 9.46 -5.34
C ARG A 85 2.79 9.66 -5.06
N VAL A 86 3.45 8.61 -4.56
CA VAL A 86 4.83 8.68 -4.13
C VAL A 86 5.72 7.73 -4.93
N THR A 87 6.93 8.20 -5.20
CA THR A 87 8.01 7.42 -5.79
C THR A 87 9.19 7.26 -4.83
N ARG A 88 9.21 8.08 -3.78
CA ARG A 88 10.24 8.07 -2.75
C ARG A 88 9.59 8.17 -1.39
N ALA A 89 10.17 7.52 -0.41
CA ALA A 89 9.71 7.58 0.97
C ALA A 89 9.75 9.02 1.54
N SER A 90 10.69 9.87 1.06
CA SER A 90 10.76 11.29 1.44
C SER A 90 9.55 12.13 1.03
N ASP A 91 8.74 11.64 0.09
CA ASP A 91 7.58 12.37 -0.44
C ASP A 91 6.30 12.06 0.36
N VAL A 92 6.40 11.18 1.37
CA VAL A 92 5.29 10.78 2.24
C VAL A 92 4.93 11.94 3.15
N PRO A 93 3.65 12.37 3.17
CA PRO A 93 3.21 13.43 4.05
C PRO A 93 3.25 12.98 5.53
N MET A 94 3.84 13.79 6.39
CA MET A 94 3.96 13.57 7.82
C MET A 94 3.15 14.66 8.55
N GLY A 95 1.84 14.58 8.51
CA GLY A 95 0.98 15.58 9.14
C GLY A 95 -0.21 14.91 9.81
N GLY A 96 -0.53 15.35 11.03
CA GLY A 96 -1.62 14.83 11.83
C GLY A 96 -1.41 15.19 13.30
N GLY A 97 -1.90 14.36 14.21
CA GLY A 97 -1.79 14.56 15.67
C GLY A 97 -3.14 14.55 16.36
N GLY A 98 -4.18 14.16 15.65
CA GLY A 98 -5.54 13.96 16.18
C GLY A 98 -5.75 12.56 16.78
N GLY A 99 -7.02 12.17 16.91
CA GLY A 99 -7.40 10.79 17.24
C GLY A 99 -7.16 9.84 16.07
N THR A 100 -7.56 8.58 16.21
CA THR A 100 -7.29 7.55 15.19
C THR A 100 -8.59 6.91 14.71
N ASP A 101 -8.83 6.91 13.39
CA ASP A 101 -9.87 6.10 12.73
C ASP A 101 -9.37 5.61 11.36
N MET A 102 -8.78 4.44 11.35
CA MET A 102 -8.28 3.84 10.10
C MET A 102 -9.40 3.39 9.15
N GLY A 103 -10.64 3.30 9.61
CA GLY A 103 -11.81 3.08 8.75
C GLY A 103 -11.94 4.18 7.71
N VAL A 104 -11.78 5.44 8.11
CA VAL A 104 -11.80 6.61 7.21
C VAL A 104 -10.72 6.52 6.14
N GLY A 105 -9.50 6.11 6.55
CA GLY A 105 -8.39 5.93 5.63
C GLY A 105 -8.62 4.79 4.62
N ILE A 106 -9.16 3.68 5.09
CA ILE A 106 -9.51 2.54 4.22
C ILE A 106 -10.60 2.94 3.22
N ASP A 107 -11.66 3.64 3.65
CA ASP A 107 -12.73 4.10 2.77
C ASP A 107 -12.22 5.09 1.72
N ALA A 108 -11.34 6.01 2.12
CA ALA A 108 -10.70 6.92 1.18
C ALA A 108 -9.81 6.18 0.17
N ALA A 109 -9.06 5.16 0.60
CA ALA A 109 -8.25 4.33 -0.28
C ALA A 109 -9.12 3.54 -1.29
N LEU A 110 -10.29 3.06 -0.87
CA LEU A 110 -11.25 2.37 -1.74
C LEU A 110 -11.84 3.29 -2.83
N ALA A 111 -11.89 4.60 -2.57
CA ALA A 111 -12.40 5.61 -3.50
C ALA A 111 -11.34 6.10 -4.52
N LEU A 112 -10.08 5.71 -4.40
CA LEU A 112 -9.01 6.13 -5.29
C LEU A 112 -9.21 5.67 -6.74
N MET A 113 -8.75 6.51 -7.68
CA MET A 113 -8.69 6.19 -9.10
C MET A 113 -7.24 6.37 -9.65
N PRO A 114 -6.63 5.34 -10.23
CA PRO A 114 -7.15 3.97 -10.40
C PRO A 114 -7.33 3.25 -9.05
N ARG A 115 -8.29 2.32 -9.03
CA ARG A 115 -8.62 1.57 -7.82
C ARG A 115 -7.43 0.71 -7.39
N PRO A 116 -6.99 0.75 -6.13
CA PRO A 116 -5.91 -0.09 -5.65
C PRO A 116 -6.32 -1.57 -5.64
N GLN A 117 -5.34 -2.45 -5.74
CA GLN A 117 -5.51 -3.90 -5.65
C GLN A 117 -5.10 -4.43 -4.27
N LEU A 118 -4.40 -3.61 -3.49
CA LEU A 118 -3.97 -3.88 -2.13
C LEU A 118 -3.96 -2.58 -1.34
N ILE A 119 -4.42 -2.63 -0.10
CA ILE A 119 -4.31 -1.55 0.87
C ILE A 119 -3.39 -2.03 2.00
N ILE A 120 -2.37 -1.24 2.32
CA ILE A 120 -1.48 -1.46 3.46
C ILE A 120 -1.76 -0.35 4.47
N VAL A 121 -2.05 -0.70 5.70
CA VAL A 121 -2.25 0.24 6.80
C VAL A 121 -1.05 0.17 7.72
N LEU A 122 -0.35 1.28 7.91
CA LEU A 122 0.78 1.41 8.83
C LEU A 122 0.29 2.16 10.08
N THR A 123 0.28 1.49 11.22
CA THR A 123 -0.26 2.00 12.50
C THR A 123 0.41 1.29 13.67
N ASP A 124 0.34 1.86 14.87
CA ASP A 124 0.68 1.18 16.12
C ASP A 124 -0.40 0.17 16.55
N GLY A 125 -1.55 0.17 15.87
CA GLY A 125 -2.68 -0.74 16.09
C GLY A 125 -3.68 -0.26 17.15
N GLU A 126 -3.51 0.92 17.72
CA GLU A 126 -4.46 1.54 18.67
C GLU A 126 -5.58 2.28 17.93
N THR A 127 -6.29 1.58 17.07
CA THR A 127 -7.29 2.16 16.19
C THR A 127 -8.53 1.27 16.09
N PRO A 128 -9.72 1.84 15.92
CA PRO A 128 -10.90 1.09 15.51
C PRO A 128 -10.74 0.57 14.07
N TRP A 129 -11.20 -0.66 13.86
CA TRP A 129 -11.19 -1.31 12.55
C TRP A 129 -12.60 -1.48 12.02
N PRO A 130 -12.81 -1.46 10.70
CA PRO A 130 -14.10 -1.80 10.11
C PRO A 130 -14.60 -3.18 10.57
N SER A 131 -15.89 -3.27 10.89
CA SER A 131 -16.52 -4.53 11.37
C SER A 131 -16.60 -5.61 10.29
N SER A 132 -16.61 -5.22 9.03
CA SER A 132 -16.70 -6.11 7.87
C SER A 132 -15.47 -5.96 6.94
N PRO A 133 -15.06 -7.04 6.26
CA PRO A 133 -13.96 -6.98 5.33
C PRO A 133 -14.29 -6.04 4.16
N PRO A 134 -13.38 -5.14 3.78
CA PRO A 134 -13.55 -4.34 2.57
C PRO A 134 -13.43 -5.20 1.30
N ALA A 135 -13.85 -4.64 0.16
CA ALA A 135 -13.83 -5.35 -1.13
C ALA A 135 -12.43 -5.59 -1.71
N ILE A 136 -11.40 -5.00 -1.12
CA ILE A 136 -10.00 -5.13 -1.51
C ILE A 136 -9.23 -5.69 -0.31
N PRO A 137 -8.23 -6.57 -0.53
CA PRO A 137 -7.38 -7.06 0.54
C PRO A 137 -6.71 -5.91 1.31
N VAL A 138 -6.76 -5.98 2.63
CA VAL A 138 -6.10 -5.04 3.55
C VAL A 138 -5.09 -5.79 4.39
N VAL A 139 -3.89 -5.23 4.52
CA VAL A 139 -2.82 -5.71 5.39
C VAL A 139 -2.51 -4.61 6.39
N ALA A 140 -2.53 -4.92 7.68
CA ALA A 140 -2.03 -4.02 8.72
C ALA A 140 -0.57 -4.36 9.01
N ALA A 141 0.30 -3.39 8.83
CA ALA A 141 1.69 -3.43 9.25
C ALA A 141 1.80 -2.65 10.56
N ILE A 142 1.99 -3.37 11.66
CA ILE A 142 2.07 -2.79 12.99
C ILE A 142 3.51 -2.40 13.28
N VAL A 143 3.71 -1.13 13.59
CA VAL A 143 5.01 -0.55 13.92
C VAL A 143 5.13 -0.25 15.42
N GLY A 144 6.36 -0.28 15.95
CA GLY A 144 6.69 0.21 17.29
C GLY A 144 6.30 -0.71 18.44
N ARG A 145 5.80 -1.91 18.20
CA ARG A 145 5.44 -2.84 19.26
C ARG A 145 6.55 -3.81 19.60
N GLN A 146 6.63 -4.15 20.90
CA GLN A 146 7.50 -5.23 21.32
C GLN A 146 6.86 -6.58 20.99
N SER A 147 7.68 -7.54 20.59
CA SER A 147 7.23 -8.88 20.24
C SER A 147 6.38 -9.51 21.36
N GLY A 148 5.14 -9.88 21.03
CA GLY A 148 4.19 -10.53 21.95
C GLY A 148 3.06 -9.64 22.47
N GLU A 149 3.03 -8.37 22.18
CA GLU A 149 1.91 -7.49 22.54
C GLU A 149 0.76 -7.70 21.56
N LYS A 150 -0.41 -8.15 22.06
CA LYS A 150 -1.56 -8.48 21.21
C LYS A 150 -2.32 -7.22 20.79
N VAL A 151 -2.36 -6.98 19.49
CA VAL A 151 -3.30 -6.02 18.90
C VAL A 151 -4.66 -6.67 18.71
N VAL A 152 -5.72 -5.98 19.10
CA VAL A 152 -7.10 -6.46 18.88
C VAL A 152 -7.48 -6.10 17.44
N THR A 153 -7.44 -7.10 16.57
CA THR A 153 -7.77 -6.92 15.14
C THR A 153 -8.90 -7.85 14.72
N PRO A 154 -9.72 -7.46 13.73
CA PRO A 154 -10.74 -8.33 13.19
C PRO A 154 -10.13 -9.55 12.48
N ARG A 155 -10.86 -10.68 12.49
CA ARG A 155 -10.37 -11.96 11.92
C ARG A 155 -10.06 -11.92 10.42
N TRP A 156 -10.63 -10.96 9.70
CA TRP A 156 -10.41 -10.81 8.26
C TRP A 156 -9.12 -10.05 7.93
N LEU A 157 -8.55 -9.33 8.89
CA LEU A 157 -7.37 -8.49 8.68
C LEU A 157 -6.10 -9.33 8.76
N LEU A 158 -5.26 -9.26 7.74
CA LEU A 158 -3.93 -9.81 7.78
C LEU A 158 -3.00 -8.84 8.52
N VAL A 159 -2.38 -9.30 9.58
CA VAL A 159 -1.47 -8.48 10.41
C VAL A 159 -0.04 -8.93 10.19
N VAL A 160 0.86 -7.97 10.01
CA VAL A 160 2.31 -8.15 9.93
C VAL A 160 2.94 -7.23 10.98
N GLU A 161 3.80 -7.78 11.82
CA GLU A 161 4.58 -7.00 12.78
C GLU A 161 5.89 -6.55 12.12
N CYS A 162 6.13 -5.23 12.14
CA CYS A 162 7.38 -4.63 11.66
C CYS A 162 8.29 -4.41 12.87
N VAL A 163 9.42 -5.10 12.91
CA VAL A 163 10.39 -5.11 14.03
C VAL A 163 11.62 -4.28 13.67
#